data_4eb0e5e5a01498dc4dadffc5a94a3449
#
_entry.id   4eb0e5e5a01498dc4dadffc5a94a3449
#
_cell.length_a   1.000
_cell.length_b   1.000
_cell.length_c   1.000
_cell.angle_alpha   90.00
_cell.angle_beta   90.00
_cell.angle_gamma   90.00
#
_symmetry.space_group_name_H-M   'P 1'
#
loop_
_entity.id
_entity.type
_entity.pdbx_description
1 polymer ?
#
loop_
_entity_poly.entity_id
_entity_poly.type
_entity_poly.pdbx_seq_one_letter_code
_entity_poly.pdbx_strand_id
1 'polypeptide(L)'
;MTHRTTPPVSFSSVRRRELVAEFTAGHITSDAGLLLLREADRRIGLTAALDAAIQDPRSPERIVHPQRTLLAQRVLGLAAGYEDLNDHGLLRRDPLWQAATDHPEVDGSAELASAPTLCRLENRIGRADLLRIATILVDQFLASFETPPAELILDIDATDDPIHGHQEEHFFHGDYDHHCFLPLYITCGSRLLVAHLRPSNIGADHRAAPILKLLVARLRAQWPAVKILIRGDGGFCRWKLMRWCDSHDIRYVFGLPRNRVLEGRSAEWMAQVAEAHRLDGRSHRVFGELSYAAQTWDRPRRVIAKAEHLRGAGQGKSNPRYVVTNLAGEARAIYEDVYCQRGDSENRIKEQQLGLFADRTSCHAFLANSFRVLLAAAAYVLVEHIRRTALVDTELEKAEVGTIRLRLFRVAALVVTSVRRLVVRLSTSYVGRDLFAPVAERLQTRPRIESS
;
A
#
# COMPACT_ATOMS: atom_id res chain seq x y z
N MET A 1 6.57 27.84 35.11
CA MET A 1 6.76 26.47 35.58
C MET A 1 8.26 26.21 35.62
N THR A 2 8.82 25.97 36.82
CA THR A 2 10.24 25.65 36.97
C THR A 2 10.54 24.32 36.31
N HIS A 3 11.31 24.34 35.23
CA HIS A 3 11.86 23.12 34.63
C HIS A 3 12.67 22.39 35.71
N ARG A 4 12.16 21.26 36.21
CA ARG A 4 12.97 20.31 36.94
C ARG A 4 14.02 19.80 35.96
N THR A 5 15.24 20.31 36.09
CA THR A 5 16.40 19.74 35.33
C THR A 5 16.61 18.33 35.85
N THR A 6 16.43 17.35 34.96
CA THR A 6 16.80 15.97 35.28
C THR A 6 18.31 15.95 35.46
N PRO A 7 18.82 15.37 36.60
CA PRO A 7 20.26 15.31 36.84
C PRO A 7 20.94 14.52 35.71
N PRO A 8 22.21 14.83 35.40
CA PRO A 8 23.01 14.07 34.46
C PRO A 8 23.10 12.58 34.86
N VAL A 9 23.10 11.70 33.85
CA VAL A 9 23.26 10.26 34.03
C VAL A 9 24.66 9.87 33.62
N SER A 10 25.47 9.34 34.56
CA SER A 10 26.83 8.87 34.29
C SER A 10 26.83 7.40 33.88
N PHE A 11 27.65 7.08 32.89
CA PHE A 11 27.89 5.73 32.36
C PHE A 11 29.34 5.34 32.56
N SER A 12 29.68 4.08 32.26
CA SER A 12 31.04 3.60 32.29
C SER A 12 31.95 4.41 31.35
N SER A 13 33.06 4.86 31.87
CA SER A 13 34.05 5.68 31.13
C SER A 13 34.54 5.00 29.84
N VAL A 14 34.69 5.76 28.76
CA VAL A 14 35.33 5.31 27.52
C VAL A 14 36.80 5.71 27.57
N ARG A 15 37.67 4.74 27.85
CA ARG A 15 39.10 4.94 28.10
C ARG A 15 39.30 5.87 29.32
N ARG A 16 39.80 7.11 29.09
CA ARG A 16 40.02 8.13 30.15
C ARG A 16 38.94 9.23 30.15
N ARG A 17 37.84 9.07 29.38
CA ARG A 17 36.77 10.09 29.27
C ARG A 17 35.55 9.62 30.06
N GLU A 18 35.08 10.47 30.93
CA GLU A 18 33.77 10.27 31.56
C GLU A 18 32.66 10.35 30.51
N LEU A 19 31.69 9.42 30.57
CA LEU A 19 30.52 9.38 29.70
C LEU A 19 29.28 9.79 30.47
N VAL A 20 28.72 10.94 30.10
CA VAL A 20 27.56 11.54 30.77
C VAL A 20 26.48 11.85 29.75
N ALA A 21 25.22 11.57 30.07
CA ALA A 21 24.05 11.97 29.29
C ALA A 21 23.28 13.07 30.03
N GLU A 22 22.92 14.13 29.32
CA GLU A 22 22.18 15.28 29.84
C GLU A 22 20.99 15.65 28.94
N PHE A 23 19.89 16.13 29.55
CA PHE A 23 18.71 16.57 28.84
C PHE A 23 18.76 18.10 28.60
N THR A 24 19.82 18.57 27.92
CA THR A 24 20.12 20.00 27.70
C THR A 24 20.10 20.42 26.22
N ALA A 25 19.88 19.46 25.30
CA ALA A 25 20.05 19.67 23.87
C ALA A 25 18.89 20.45 23.18
N GLY A 26 17.90 20.93 23.93
CA GLY A 26 16.74 21.60 23.35
C GLY A 26 15.73 20.66 22.68
N HIS A 27 14.97 21.16 21.71
CA HIS A 27 13.97 20.36 21.01
C HIS A 27 14.61 19.57 19.87
N ILE A 28 14.88 18.30 20.10
CA ILE A 28 15.37 17.36 19.08
C ILE A 28 14.21 16.48 18.63
N THR A 29 14.00 16.41 17.32
CA THR A 29 13.12 15.43 16.67
C THR A 29 13.93 14.26 16.12
N SER A 30 13.33 13.09 16.01
CA SER A 30 13.88 11.94 15.29
C SER A 30 13.33 11.82 13.86
N ASP A 31 12.44 12.72 13.45
CA ASP A 31 11.56 12.57 12.29
C ASP A 31 11.68 13.74 11.30
N ALA A 32 12.90 14.27 11.06
CA ALA A 32 13.07 15.42 10.18
C ALA A 32 12.57 15.20 8.75
N GLY A 33 12.46 13.96 8.31
CA GLY A 33 11.86 13.60 7.03
C GLY A 33 10.35 13.83 6.92
N LEU A 34 9.67 14.17 8.02
CA LEU A 34 8.29 14.68 7.97
C LEU A 34 8.15 15.90 7.04
N LEU A 35 9.22 16.68 6.88
CA LEU A 35 9.25 17.79 5.92
C LEU A 35 9.02 17.30 4.49
N LEU A 36 9.60 16.17 4.10
CA LEU A 36 9.42 15.57 2.78
C LEU A 36 7.99 15.04 2.59
N LEU A 37 7.45 14.37 3.61
CA LEU A 37 6.07 13.89 3.60
C LEU A 37 5.08 15.06 3.53
N ARG A 38 5.32 16.13 4.28
CA ARG A 38 4.50 17.34 4.24
C ARG A 38 4.51 17.99 2.85
N GLU A 39 5.69 18.13 2.23
CA GLU A 39 5.78 18.68 0.88
C GLU A 39 5.07 17.79 -0.16
N ALA A 40 5.20 16.48 -0.03
CA ALA A 40 4.45 15.53 -0.86
C ALA A 40 2.92 15.70 -0.67
N ASP A 41 2.45 15.76 0.58
CA ASP A 41 1.03 15.98 0.88
C ASP A 41 0.51 17.31 0.32
N ARG A 42 1.27 18.40 0.50
CA ARG A 42 0.90 19.71 -0.05
C ARG A 42 0.82 19.69 -1.57
N ARG A 43 1.70 18.95 -2.23
CA ARG A 43 1.74 18.86 -3.69
C ARG A 43 0.53 18.12 -4.26
N ILE A 44 0.13 17.01 -3.64
CA ILE A 44 -1.00 16.19 -4.13
C ILE A 44 -2.33 16.50 -3.43
N GLY A 45 -2.31 17.29 -2.37
CA GLY A 45 -3.51 17.71 -1.64
C GLY A 45 -4.25 16.57 -0.93
N LEU A 46 -3.55 15.48 -0.56
CA LEU A 46 -4.20 14.26 -0.09
C LEU A 46 -4.96 14.45 1.22
N THR A 47 -4.32 15.01 2.26
CA THR A 47 -4.99 15.22 3.56
C THR A 47 -6.11 16.25 3.47
N ALA A 48 -6.01 17.25 2.59
CA ALA A 48 -7.09 18.19 2.31
C ALA A 48 -8.28 17.52 1.63
N ALA A 49 -8.03 16.61 0.68
CA ALA A 49 -9.08 15.83 0.03
C ALA A 49 -9.79 14.89 1.03
N LEU A 50 -9.01 14.22 1.90
CA LEU A 50 -9.57 13.38 2.97
C LEU A 50 -10.45 14.19 3.92
N ASP A 51 -10.01 15.39 4.33
CA ASP A 51 -10.77 16.28 5.19
C ASP A 51 -12.10 16.70 4.54
N ALA A 52 -12.07 17.09 3.28
CA ALA A 52 -13.26 17.46 2.53
C ALA A 52 -14.25 16.29 2.32
N ALA A 53 -13.76 15.06 2.32
CA ALA A 53 -14.59 13.86 2.15
C ALA A 53 -15.32 13.41 3.41
N ILE A 54 -14.82 13.79 4.59
CA ILE A 54 -15.34 13.36 5.89
C ILE A 54 -16.14 14.49 6.51
N GLN A 55 -17.41 14.23 6.77
CA GLN A 55 -18.24 15.20 7.49
C GLN A 55 -17.80 15.29 8.95
N ASP A 56 -17.42 16.49 9.42
CA ASP A 56 -17.12 16.72 10.83
C ASP A 56 -18.40 17.07 11.60
N PRO A 57 -18.90 16.20 12.49
CA PRO A 57 -20.11 16.44 13.24
C PRO A 57 -19.90 17.32 14.48
N ARG A 58 -18.66 17.75 14.76
CA ARG A 58 -18.33 18.52 15.96
C ARG A 58 -18.80 19.97 15.83
N SER A 59 -19.22 20.55 16.93
CA SER A 59 -19.54 21.99 17.02
C SER A 59 -18.27 22.82 16.80
N PRO A 60 -18.25 23.78 15.85
CA PRO A 60 -17.06 24.55 15.50
C PRO A 60 -16.41 25.24 16.71
N GLU A 61 -17.21 25.73 17.68
CA GLU A 61 -16.69 26.44 18.86
C GLU A 61 -15.97 25.50 19.86
N ARG A 62 -16.12 24.19 19.69
CA ARG A 62 -15.52 23.16 20.58
C ARG A 62 -14.37 22.42 19.92
N ILE A 63 -13.98 22.79 18.69
CA ILE A 63 -12.90 22.15 17.99
C ILE A 63 -11.56 22.72 18.48
N VAL A 64 -10.83 21.93 19.24
CA VAL A 64 -9.44 22.25 19.64
C VAL A 64 -8.47 21.85 18.53
N HIS A 65 -8.70 20.69 17.92
CA HIS A 65 -7.86 20.17 16.82
C HIS A 65 -8.71 20.07 15.56
N PRO A 66 -8.40 20.83 14.49
CA PRO A 66 -9.07 20.71 13.19
C PRO A 66 -8.99 19.28 12.65
N GLN A 67 -10.05 18.83 11.95
CA GLN A 67 -10.10 17.47 11.42
C GLN A 67 -8.92 17.18 10.49
N ARG A 68 -8.55 18.13 9.63
CA ARG A 68 -7.40 18.02 8.75
C ARG A 68 -6.10 17.75 9.52
N THR A 69 -5.87 18.43 10.65
CA THR A 69 -4.71 18.18 11.52
C THR A 69 -4.72 16.75 12.08
N LEU A 70 -5.88 16.24 12.49
CA LEU A 70 -6.03 14.85 12.98
C LEU A 70 -5.69 13.84 11.89
N LEU A 71 -6.19 14.07 10.67
CA LEU A 71 -5.93 13.22 9.50
C LEU A 71 -4.45 13.25 9.12
N ALA A 72 -3.86 14.44 9.04
CA ALA A 72 -2.43 14.59 8.79
C ALA A 72 -1.58 13.89 9.86
N GLN A 73 -1.93 14.06 11.14
CA GLN A 73 -1.23 13.39 12.25
C GLN A 73 -1.24 11.87 12.07
N ARG A 74 -2.37 11.27 11.67
CA ARG A 74 -2.47 9.81 11.46
C ARG A 74 -1.73 9.35 10.20
N VAL A 75 -1.95 9.99 9.06
CA VAL A 75 -1.35 9.59 7.77
C VAL A 75 0.17 9.74 7.80
N LEU A 76 0.67 10.88 8.29
CA LEU A 76 2.11 11.11 8.44
C LEU A 76 2.71 10.17 9.49
N GLY A 77 1.96 9.84 10.56
CA GLY A 77 2.35 8.88 11.58
C GLY A 77 2.63 7.50 10.99
N LEU A 78 1.68 6.96 10.24
CA LEU A 78 1.83 5.67 9.57
C LEU A 78 3.02 5.68 8.60
N ALA A 79 3.18 6.73 7.79
CA ALA A 79 4.31 6.87 6.88
C ALA A 79 5.66 6.93 7.63
N ALA A 80 5.71 7.64 8.75
CA ALA A 80 6.90 7.74 9.61
C ALA A 80 7.16 6.48 10.47
N GLY A 81 6.23 5.52 10.51
CA GLY A 81 6.40 4.24 11.20
C GLY A 81 5.83 4.21 12.61
N TYR A 82 4.88 5.06 12.90
CA TYR A 82 4.12 5.07 14.16
C TYR A 82 2.78 4.37 13.94
N GLU A 83 2.75 3.13 14.34
CA GLU A 83 1.66 2.19 14.12
C GLU A 83 0.44 2.52 14.97
N ASP A 84 0.68 2.79 16.24
CA ASP A 84 -0.37 2.85 17.25
C ASP A 84 -0.80 4.30 17.57
N LEU A 85 -2.03 4.44 18.04
CA LEU A 85 -2.52 5.73 18.54
C LEU A 85 -1.73 6.21 19.77
N ASN A 86 -1.22 5.28 20.59
CA ASN A 86 -0.44 5.59 21.78
C ASN A 86 0.89 6.28 21.47
N ASP A 87 1.48 6.01 20.29
CA ASP A 87 2.71 6.66 19.84
C ASP A 87 2.56 8.19 19.76
N HIS A 88 1.37 8.64 19.39
CA HIS A 88 1.05 10.06 19.31
C HIS A 88 1.07 10.77 20.68
N GLY A 89 0.99 10.04 21.78
CA GLY A 89 1.17 10.58 23.13
C GLY A 89 2.57 11.17 23.35
N LEU A 90 3.60 10.60 22.70
CA LEU A 90 4.99 11.07 22.76
C LEU A 90 5.26 12.17 21.72
N LEU A 91 4.63 12.07 20.55
CA LEU A 91 4.87 12.96 19.40
C LEU A 91 4.19 14.33 19.50
N ARG A 92 3.15 14.44 20.32
CA ARG A 92 2.25 15.61 20.36
C ARG A 92 2.92 16.92 20.77
N ARG A 93 4.08 16.88 21.41
CA ARG A 93 4.88 18.03 21.84
C ARG A 93 6.10 18.31 20.96
N ASP A 94 6.34 17.49 19.96
CA ASP A 94 7.46 17.70 19.03
C ASP A 94 7.12 18.86 18.09
N PRO A 95 7.92 19.95 18.06
CA PRO A 95 7.64 21.11 17.22
C PRO A 95 7.64 20.77 15.72
N LEU A 96 8.39 19.77 15.29
CA LEU A 96 8.39 19.38 13.89
C LEU A 96 7.09 18.66 13.49
N TRP A 97 6.54 17.84 14.38
CA TRP A 97 5.22 17.24 14.18
C TRP A 97 4.12 18.30 14.11
N GLN A 98 4.19 19.33 14.96
CA GLN A 98 3.29 20.49 14.90
C GLN A 98 3.40 21.21 13.55
N ALA A 99 4.62 21.46 13.09
CA ALA A 99 4.86 22.09 11.80
C ALA A 99 4.40 21.22 10.62
N ALA A 100 4.64 19.90 10.67
CA ALA A 100 4.26 18.97 9.60
C ALA A 100 2.74 18.84 9.44
N THR A 101 1.98 19.05 10.52
CA THR A 101 0.51 19.01 10.51
C THR A 101 -0.15 20.39 10.41
N ASP A 102 0.62 21.42 10.07
CA ASP A 102 0.17 22.80 9.95
C ASP A 102 -0.52 23.33 11.23
N HIS A 103 -0.01 22.92 12.41
CA HIS A 103 -0.50 23.45 13.68
C HIS A 103 -0.14 24.95 13.81
N PRO A 104 -1.04 25.81 14.33
CA PRO A 104 -0.78 27.24 14.42
C PRO A 104 0.39 27.60 15.34
N GLU A 105 0.64 26.81 16.36
CA GLU A 105 1.74 26.97 17.30
C GLU A 105 2.76 25.85 17.10
N VAL A 106 4.00 26.21 16.81
CA VAL A 106 5.09 25.28 16.45
C VAL A 106 6.31 25.44 17.35
N ASP A 107 6.11 25.75 18.62
CA ASP A 107 7.17 25.96 19.61
C ASP A 107 7.20 24.88 20.70
N GLY A 108 6.32 23.90 20.62
CA GLY A 108 6.16 22.86 21.63
C GLY A 108 5.33 23.30 22.85
N SER A 109 4.82 24.52 22.89
CA SER A 109 3.94 25.02 23.97
C SER A 109 2.54 24.43 23.89
N ALA A 110 2.02 24.26 22.66
CA ALA A 110 0.77 23.55 22.38
C ALA A 110 1.02 22.03 22.23
N GLU A 111 -0.04 21.28 22.22
CA GLU A 111 0.01 19.85 22.00
C GLU A 111 -0.87 19.46 20.84
N LEU A 112 -0.41 18.53 20.00
CA LEU A 112 -1.26 17.85 19.02
C LEU A 112 -2.29 16.93 19.71
N ALA A 113 -3.18 16.36 18.93
CA ALA A 113 -4.23 15.50 19.44
C ALA A 113 -3.67 14.27 20.16
N SER A 114 -4.29 13.96 21.30
CA SER A 114 -3.98 12.77 22.08
C SER A 114 -4.56 11.49 21.45
N ALA A 115 -4.05 10.32 21.84
CA ALA A 115 -4.57 9.01 21.44
C ALA A 115 -6.10 8.88 21.59
N PRO A 116 -6.76 9.29 22.71
CA PRO A 116 -8.22 9.26 22.81
C PRO A 116 -8.93 10.17 21.79
N THR A 117 -8.34 11.29 21.39
CA THR A 117 -8.93 12.18 20.38
C THR A 117 -8.85 11.55 18.98
N LEU A 118 -7.72 10.95 18.64
CA LEU A 118 -7.56 10.21 17.40
C LEU A 118 -8.44 8.94 17.36
N CYS A 119 -8.59 8.25 18.49
CA CYS A 119 -9.52 7.12 18.61
C CYS A 119 -10.96 7.54 18.33
N ARG A 120 -11.40 8.70 18.82
CA ARG A 120 -12.74 9.25 18.51
C ARG A 120 -12.87 9.58 17.02
N LEU A 121 -11.82 10.07 16.35
CA LEU A 121 -11.83 10.25 14.90
C LEU A 121 -12.07 8.92 14.19
N GLU A 122 -11.30 7.88 14.52
CA GLU A 122 -11.40 6.57 13.86
C GLU A 122 -12.79 5.94 14.06
N ASN A 123 -13.38 6.06 15.25
CA ASN A 123 -14.65 5.44 15.58
C ASN A 123 -15.90 6.21 15.13
N ARG A 124 -15.77 7.46 14.67
CA ARG A 124 -16.93 8.24 14.17
C ARG A 124 -17.20 8.09 12.68
N ILE A 125 -16.28 7.46 11.94
CA ILE A 125 -16.36 7.33 10.48
C ILE A 125 -17.50 6.40 10.07
N GLY A 126 -18.36 6.90 9.20
CA GLY A 126 -19.50 6.15 8.66
C GLY A 126 -19.19 5.52 7.29
N ARG A 127 -20.13 4.66 6.83
CA ARG A 127 -20.00 4.00 5.51
C ARG A 127 -19.90 4.98 4.35
N ALA A 128 -20.63 6.09 4.43
CA ALA A 128 -20.61 7.12 3.38
C ALA A 128 -19.23 7.81 3.30
N ASP A 129 -18.59 8.05 4.46
CA ASP A 129 -17.24 8.61 4.52
C ASP A 129 -16.23 7.65 3.89
N LEU A 130 -16.29 6.36 4.24
CA LEU A 130 -15.41 5.34 3.67
C LEU A 130 -15.50 5.26 2.15
N LEU A 131 -16.71 5.37 1.58
CA LEU A 131 -16.89 5.38 0.12
C LEU A 131 -16.27 6.63 -0.52
N ARG A 132 -16.46 7.81 0.10
CA ARG A 132 -15.84 9.04 -0.40
C ARG A 132 -14.31 8.99 -0.32
N ILE A 133 -13.77 8.47 0.77
CA ILE A 133 -12.31 8.27 0.93
C ILE A 133 -11.77 7.29 -0.12
N ALA A 134 -12.47 6.18 -0.36
CA ALA A 134 -12.08 5.22 -1.40
C ALA A 134 -12.05 5.88 -2.80
N THR A 135 -12.95 6.84 -3.08
CA THR A 135 -12.94 7.60 -4.34
C THR A 135 -11.68 8.46 -4.46
N ILE A 136 -11.19 9.04 -3.36
CA ILE A 136 -9.96 9.85 -3.36
C ILE A 136 -8.75 9.03 -3.82
N LEU A 137 -8.63 7.75 -3.44
CA LEU A 137 -7.53 6.90 -3.90
C LEU A 137 -7.52 6.80 -5.44
N VAL A 138 -8.70 6.65 -6.04
CA VAL A 138 -8.85 6.62 -7.51
C VAL A 138 -8.53 7.99 -8.12
N ASP A 139 -8.97 9.08 -7.49
CA ASP A 139 -8.69 10.44 -7.98
C ASP A 139 -7.18 10.76 -7.90
N GLN A 140 -6.50 10.34 -6.84
CA GLN A 140 -5.04 10.45 -6.72
C GLN A 140 -4.31 9.61 -7.78
N PHE A 141 -4.84 8.41 -8.08
CA PHE A 141 -4.33 7.59 -9.17
C PHE A 141 -4.46 8.31 -10.52
N LEU A 142 -5.64 8.83 -10.84
CA LEU A 142 -5.88 9.57 -12.09
C LEU A 142 -4.98 10.79 -12.20
N ALA A 143 -4.86 11.58 -11.13
CA ALA A 143 -4.00 12.78 -11.08
C ALA A 143 -2.50 12.47 -11.15
N SER A 144 -2.10 11.20 -10.97
CA SER A 144 -0.69 10.79 -11.03
C SER A 144 -0.15 10.62 -12.46
N PHE A 145 -0.98 10.79 -13.47
CA PHE A 145 -0.59 10.71 -14.88
C PHE A 145 -0.68 12.09 -15.53
N GLU A 146 0.39 12.53 -16.14
CA GLU A 146 0.44 13.78 -16.91
C GLU A 146 -0.28 13.65 -18.24
N THR A 147 -0.20 12.47 -18.85
CA THR A 147 -0.87 12.13 -20.11
C THR A 147 -1.70 10.85 -19.97
N PRO A 148 -2.81 10.70 -20.70
CA PRO A 148 -3.59 9.48 -20.69
C PRO A 148 -2.74 8.25 -21.03
N PRO A 149 -2.73 7.21 -20.19
CA PRO A 149 -2.00 5.98 -20.50
C PRO A 149 -2.68 5.21 -21.65
N ALA A 150 -1.90 4.60 -22.52
CA ALA A 150 -2.42 3.75 -23.59
C ALA A 150 -3.08 2.48 -23.04
N GLU A 151 -2.54 1.95 -21.94
CA GLU A 151 -3.00 0.73 -21.28
C GLU A 151 -2.83 0.81 -19.78
N LEU A 152 -3.77 0.20 -19.06
CA LEU A 152 -3.73 -0.02 -17.62
C LEU A 152 -3.78 -1.53 -17.32
N ILE A 153 -2.85 -2.00 -16.51
CA ILE A 153 -2.85 -3.37 -15.99
C ILE A 153 -3.29 -3.29 -14.54
N LEU A 154 -4.48 -3.84 -14.26
CA LEU A 154 -5.07 -3.86 -12.93
C LEU A 154 -4.83 -5.22 -12.29
N ASP A 155 -4.00 -5.25 -11.28
CA ASP A 155 -3.79 -6.44 -10.45
C ASP A 155 -4.80 -6.44 -9.30
N ILE A 156 -5.59 -7.50 -9.22
CA ILE A 156 -6.54 -7.72 -8.14
C ILE A 156 -6.08 -8.87 -7.27
N ASP A 157 -6.05 -8.63 -5.97
CA ASP A 157 -5.66 -9.64 -4.99
C ASP A 157 -6.41 -9.49 -3.68
N ALA A 158 -6.55 -10.58 -2.94
CA ALA A 158 -7.09 -10.63 -1.60
C ALA A 158 -6.07 -11.33 -0.69
N THR A 159 -5.87 -10.78 0.48
CA THR A 159 -4.95 -11.35 1.47
C THR A 159 -5.64 -11.44 2.81
N ASP A 160 -5.11 -12.22 3.72
CA ASP A 160 -5.56 -12.23 5.10
C ASP A 160 -5.02 -11.02 5.89
N ASP A 161 -5.76 -10.64 6.91
CA ASP A 161 -5.40 -9.66 7.92
C ASP A 161 -5.70 -10.31 9.29
N PRO A 162 -4.69 -10.91 9.93
CA PRO A 162 -4.86 -11.70 11.15
C PRO A 162 -5.43 -10.90 12.32
N ILE A 163 -6.34 -11.49 13.06
CA ILE A 163 -7.02 -10.85 14.20
C ILE A 163 -6.74 -11.62 15.48
N HIS A 164 -6.41 -10.88 16.54
CA HIS A 164 -6.04 -11.41 17.83
C HIS A 164 -7.04 -11.06 18.95
N GLY A 165 -8.23 -10.58 18.62
CA GLY A 165 -9.23 -10.13 19.58
C GLY A 165 -10.66 -10.42 19.14
N HIS A 166 -11.63 -9.66 19.69
CA HIS A 166 -13.06 -9.82 19.43
C HIS A 166 -13.62 -8.64 18.60
N GLN A 167 -12.99 -8.40 17.43
CA GLN A 167 -13.44 -7.37 16.49
C GLN A 167 -14.74 -7.81 15.80
N GLU A 168 -15.59 -6.85 15.46
CA GLU A 168 -16.78 -7.11 14.64
C GLU A 168 -16.40 -7.66 13.28
N GLU A 169 -17.24 -8.54 12.71
CA GLU A 169 -17.08 -9.09 11.34
C GLU A 169 -15.80 -9.94 11.12
N HIS A 170 -15.13 -10.38 12.19
CA HIS A 170 -14.04 -11.33 12.10
C HIS A 170 -14.57 -12.76 12.06
N PHE A 171 -14.04 -13.60 11.19
CA PHE A 171 -14.43 -15.00 11.08
C PHE A 171 -13.18 -15.88 10.92
N PHE A 172 -13.34 -17.17 11.20
CA PHE A 172 -12.31 -18.15 10.88
C PHE A 172 -12.28 -18.41 9.37
N HIS A 173 -11.08 -18.37 8.77
CA HIS A 173 -10.89 -18.65 7.35
C HIS A 173 -10.12 -19.96 7.16
N GLY A 174 -10.76 -20.95 6.49
CA GLY A 174 -10.20 -22.29 6.38
C GLY A 174 -8.91 -22.39 5.58
N ASP A 175 -8.69 -21.54 4.57
CA ASP A 175 -7.46 -21.57 3.77
C ASP A 175 -6.26 -20.94 4.51
N TYR A 176 -6.52 -20.02 5.45
CA TYR A 176 -5.48 -19.36 6.26
C TYR A 176 -5.31 -19.98 7.65
N ASP A 177 -6.27 -20.81 8.09
CA ASP A 177 -6.28 -21.52 9.37
C ASP A 177 -6.25 -20.61 10.60
N HIS A 178 -6.83 -19.40 10.50
CA HIS A 178 -6.98 -18.47 11.63
C HIS A 178 -8.16 -17.50 11.43
N HIS A 179 -8.50 -16.76 12.51
CA HIS A 179 -9.44 -15.66 12.45
C HIS A 179 -8.79 -14.44 11.79
N CYS A 180 -9.44 -13.87 10.77
CA CYS A 180 -8.92 -12.73 10.03
C CYS A 180 -10.02 -11.87 9.44
N PHE A 181 -9.65 -10.74 8.88
CA PHE A 181 -10.36 -10.07 7.80
C PHE A 181 -9.77 -10.51 6.45
N LEU A 182 -10.46 -10.18 5.35
CA LEU A 182 -10.03 -10.50 3.99
C LEU A 182 -10.04 -9.25 3.10
N PRO A 183 -9.10 -8.30 3.31
CA PRO A 183 -9.04 -7.10 2.49
C PRO A 183 -8.81 -7.42 1.00
N LEU A 184 -9.41 -6.59 0.15
CA LEU A 184 -9.25 -6.61 -1.30
C LEU A 184 -8.41 -5.41 -1.72
N TYR A 185 -7.38 -5.69 -2.50
CA TYR A 185 -6.53 -4.66 -3.09
C TYR A 185 -6.62 -4.68 -4.61
N ILE A 186 -6.58 -3.50 -5.23
CA ILE A 186 -6.38 -3.35 -6.67
C ILE A 186 -5.27 -2.33 -6.88
N THR A 187 -4.24 -2.75 -7.63
CA THR A 187 -3.08 -1.92 -7.96
C THR A 187 -2.90 -1.81 -9.47
N CYS A 188 -2.19 -0.79 -9.92
CA CYS A 188 -1.69 -0.65 -11.28
C CYS A 188 -0.19 -0.32 -11.21
N GLY A 189 0.64 -1.33 -11.40
CA GLY A 189 2.06 -1.24 -11.08
C GLY A 189 2.25 -0.94 -9.59
N SER A 190 2.99 0.11 -9.26
CA SER A 190 3.19 0.55 -7.87
C SER A 190 2.04 1.37 -7.29
N ARG A 191 1.10 1.84 -8.12
CA ARG A 191 0.00 2.72 -7.69
C ARG A 191 -1.18 1.93 -7.14
N LEU A 192 -1.69 2.37 -6.00
CA LEU A 192 -2.87 1.80 -5.36
C LEU A 192 -4.15 2.49 -5.85
N LEU A 193 -5.17 1.70 -6.19
CA LEU A 193 -6.51 2.19 -6.56
C LEU A 193 -7.56 1.82 -5.53
N VAL A 194 -7.47 0.62 -4.96
CA VAL A 194 -8.46 0.11 -4.02
C VAL A 194 -7.76 -0.59 -2.86
N ALA A 195 -8.19 -0.25 -1.64
CA ALA A 195 -7.93 -0.99 -0.41
C ALA A 195 -9.28 -1.10 0.32
N HIS A 196 -9.87 -2.28 0.34
CA HIS A 196 -11.23 -2.48 0.86
C HIS A 196 -11.26 -3.64 1.87
N LEU A 197 -11.44 -3.30 3.14
CA LEU A 197 -11.59 -4.30 4.21
C LEU A 197 -12.90 -5.07 4.03
N ARG A 198 -12.84 -6.38 4.21
CA ARG A 198 -13.99 -7.27 4.11
C ARG A 198 -13.95 -8.29 5.24
N PRO A 199 -15.10 -8.84 5.70
CA PRO A 199 -15.12 -9.99 6.57
C PRO A 199 -14.49 -11.21 5.87
N SER A 200 -14.03 -12.19 6.60
CA SER A 200 -13.34 -13.35 6.01
C SER A 200 -14.23 -14.56 5.75
N ASN A 201 -15.51 -14.53 6.11
CA ASN A 201 -16.48 -15.60 5.79
C ASN A 201 -16.99 -15.56 4.34
N ILE A 202 -16.16 -15.08 3.43
CA ILE A 202 -16.46 -14.86 2.01
C ILE A 202 -15.33 -15.39 1.13
N GLY A 203 -15.63 -15.68 -0.14
CA GLY A 203 -14.57 -15.96 -1.12
C GLY A 203 -13.81 -14.71 -1.56
N ALA A 204 -12.60 -14.90 -2.08
CA ALA A 204 -11.74 -13.83 -2.58
C ALA A 204 -12.44 -12.92 -3.62
N ASP A 205 -13.33 -13.48 -4.44
CA ASP A 205 -14.09 -12.78 -5.48
C ASP A 205 -15.28 -11.95 -4.96
N HIS A 206 -15.64 -12.07 -3.68
CA HIS A 206 -16.80 -11.37 -3.13
C HIS A 206 -16.67 -9.86 -3.33
N ARG A 207 -17.66 -9.22 -3.92
CA ARG A 207 -17.69 -7.80 -4.32
C ARG A 207 -16.60 -7.35 -5.30
N ALA A 208 -15.70 -8.22 -5.77
CA ALA A 208 -14.67 -7.85 -6.72
C ALA A 208 -15.25 -7.32 -8.04
N ALA A 209 -16.23 -8.02 -8.61
CA ALA A 209 -16.85 -7.61 -9.87
C ALA A 209 -17.58 -6.25 -9.79
N PRO A 210 -18.43 -5.93 -8.80
CA PRO A 210 -18.98 -4.59 -8.62
C PRO A 210 -17.92 -3.49 -8.48
N ILE A 211 -16.87 -3.73 -7.68
CA ILE A 211 -15.78 -2.77 -7.50
C ILE A 211 -15.05 -2.52 -8.81
N LEU A 212 -14.66 -3.58 -9.54
CA LEU A 212 -14.02 -3.47 -10.84
C LEU A 212 -14.89 -2.72 -11.87
N LYS A 213 -16.20 -2.96 -11.87
CA LYS A 213 -17.15 -2.25 -12.77
C LYS A 213 -17.17 -0.75 -12.50
N LEU A 214 -17.25 -0.35 -11.25
CA LEU A 214 -17.21 1.06 -10.86
C LEU A 214 -15.86 1.69 -11.19
N LEU A 215 -14.77 0.99 -10.88
CA LEU A 215 -13.42 1.44 -11.19
C LEU A 215 -13.22 1.65 -12.69
N VAL A 216 -13.53 0.64 -13.51
CA VAL A 216 -13.40 0.74 -14.98
C VAL A 216 -14.27 1.85 -15.54
N ALA A 217 -15.50 2.03 -15.05
CA ALA A 217 -16.35 3.15 -15.46
C ALA A 217 -15.70 4.50 -15.14
N ARG A 218 -15.10 4.67 -13.97
CA ARG A 218 -14.39 5.90 -13.57
C ARG A 218 -13.14 6.14 -14.42
N LEU A 219 -12.34 5.09 -14.69
CA LEU A 219 -11.14 5.17 -15.52
C LEU A 219 -11.48 5.57 -16.96
N ARG A 220 -12.53 4.95 -17.55
CA ARG A 220 -12.97 5.25 -18.91
C ARG A 220 -13.69 6.59 -19.04
N ALA A 221 -14.31 7.09 -17.99
CA ALA A 221 -14.83 8.45 -17.96
C ALA A 221 -13.72 9.50 -18.11
N GLN A 222 -12.54 9.23 -17.54
CA GLN A 222 -11.37 10.09 -17.66
C GLN A 222 -10.58 9.83 -18.95
N TRP A 223 -10.42 8.56 -19.33
CA TRP A 223 -9.63 8.11 -20.48
C TRP A 223 -10.46 7.13 -21.34
N PRO A 224 -11.31 7.62 -22.25
CA PRO A 224 -12.26 6.77 -23.00
C PRO A 224 -11.60 5.69 -23.85
N ALA A 225 -10.39 5.94 -24.37
CA ALA A 225 -9.65 5.04 -25.27
C ALA A 225 -8.69 4.08 -24.51
N VAL A 226 -8.61 4.15 -23.18
CA VAL A 226 -7.66 3.35 -22.43
C VAL A 226 -7.97 1.85 -22.53
N LYS A 227 -6.96 1.07 -22.89
CA LYS A 227 -7.03 -0.39 -22.86
C LYS A 227 -6.83 -0.88 -21.44
N ILE A 228 -7.64 -1.84 -21.01
CA ILE A 228 -7.57 -2.38 -19.66
C ILE A 228 -7.32 -3.88 -19.71
N LEU A 229 -6.32 -4.31 -18.93
CA LEU A 229 -6.03 -5.71 -18.65
C LEU A 229 -6.23 -5.96 -17.16
N ILE A 230 -7.00 -6.97 -16.78
CA ILE A 230 -7.17 -7.40 -15.39
C ILE A 230 -6.40 -8.68 -15.16
N ARG A 231 -5.54 -8.70 -14.12
CA ARG A 231 -4.83 -9.89 -13.66
C ARG A 231 -5.29 -10.26 -12.25
N GLY A 232 -5.46 -11.55 -11.99
CA GLY A 232 -5.82 -12.05 -10.68
C GLY A 232 -5.46 -13.52 -10.52
N ASP A 233 -5.46 -14.00 -9.30
CA ASP A 233 -5.25 -15.40 -8.99
C ASP A 233 -6.49 -16.27 -9.29
N GLY A 234 -6.46 -17.56 -8.90
CA GLY A 234 -7.55 -18.50 -9.10
C GLY A 234 -8.83 -18.13 -8.33
N GLY A 235 -8.72 -17.35 -7.28
CA GLY A 235 -9.85 -16.85 -6.50
C GLY A 235 -10.78 -15.94 -7.31
N PHE A 236 -10.23 -15.21 -8.29
CA PHE A 236 -10.99 -14.30 -9.15
C PHE A 236 -11.44 -14.92 -10.48
N CYS A 237 -11.11 -16.19 -10.76
CA CYS A 237 -11.52 -16.90 -11.96
C CYS A 237 -13.02 -17.23 -11.94
N ARG A 238 -13.86 -16.25 -12.20
CA ARG A 238 -15.33 -16.37 -12.20
C ARG A 238 -15.89 -16.09 -13.59
N TRP A 239 -16.70 -17.01 -14.12
CA TRP A 239 -17.24 -16.87 -15.48
C TRP A 239 -18.05 -15.59 -15.69
N LYS A 240 -18.77 -15.12 -14.67
CA LYS A 240 -19.54 -13.86 -14.76
C LYS A 240 -18.61 -12.63 -14.92
N LEU A 241 -17.44 -12.65 -14.26
CA LEU A 241 -16.44 -11.59 -14.42
C LEU A 241 -15.80 -11.66 -15.80
N MET A 242 -15.40 -12.85 -16.25
CA MET A 242 -14.82 -13.05 -17.60
C MET A 242 -15.80 -12.65 -18.70
N ARG A 243 -17.09 -13.04 -18.59
CA ARG A 243 -18.14 -12.64 -19.52
C ARG A 243 -18.32 -11.11 -19.58
N TRP A 244 -18.29 -10.47 -18.42
CA TRP A 244 -18.36 -9.00 -18.36
C TRP A 244 -17.12 -8.37 -19.03
N CYS A 245 -15.92 -8.87 -18.79
CA CYS A 245 -14.70 -8.42 -19.47
C CYS A 245 -14.84 -8.54 -20.99
N ASP A 246 -15.27 -9.71 -21.48
CA ASP A 246 -15.48 -9.99 -22.89
C ASP A 246 -16.47 -8.98 -23.55
N SER A 247 -17.57 -8.67 -22.83
CA SER A 247 -18.61 -7.76 -23.37
C SER A 247 -18.25 -6.27 -23.27
N HIS A 248 -17.16 -5.91 -22.60
CA HIS A 248 -16.73 -4.52 -22.39
C HIS A 248 -15.34 -4.23 -22.93
N ASP A 249 -14.82 -5.08 -23.82
CA ASP A 249 -13.46 -4.95 -24.39
C ASP A 249 -12.38 -4.77 -23.31
N ILE A 250 -12.44 -5.65 -22.29
CA ILE A 250 -11.47 -5.74 -21.22
C ILE A 250 -10.71 -7.04 -21.38
N ARG A 251 -9.39 -6.94 -21.40
CA ARG A 251 -8.51 -8.11 -21.42
C ARG A 251 -8.34 -8.66 -20.01
N TYR A 252 -8.13 -9.95 -19.91
CA TYR A 252 -7.88 -10.58 -18.61
C TYR A 252 -6.94 -11.77 -18.71
N VAL A 253 -6.28 -12.05 -17.61
CA VAL A 253 -5.60 -13.31 -17.32
C VAL A 253 -5.79 -13.67 -15.85
N PHE A 254 -6.42 -14.81 -15.58
CA PHE A 254 -6.67 -15.30 -14.23
C PHE A 254 -6.04 -16.67 -14.03
N GLY A 255 -5.48 -16.89 -12.83
CA GLY A 255 -5.13 -18.23 -12.42
C GLY A 255 -6.35 -19.16 -12.50
N LEU A 256 -6.13 -20.40 -12.86
CA LEU A 256 -7.19 -21.42 -12.90
C LEU A 256 -6.81 -22.59 -11.99
N PRO A 257 -7.62 -22.89 -10.96
CA PRO A 257 -7.36 -24.01 -10.06
C PRO A 257 -7.27 -25.33 -10.80
N ARG A 258 -6.36 -26.19 -10.37
CA ARG A 258 -6.19 -27.54 -10.91
C ARG A 258 -7.47 -28.36 -10.73
N ASN A 259 -7.77 -29.20 -11.71
CA ASN A 259 -8.80 -30.20 -11.63
C ASN A 259 -8.46 -31.37 -12.55
N ARG A 260 -9.12 -32.51 -12.33
CA ARG A 260 -8.87 -33.76 -13.06
C ARG A 260 -8.99 -33.61 -14.58
N VAL A 261 -9.89 -32.78 -15.07
CA VAL A 261 -10.08 -32.57 -16.52
C VAL A 261 -8.88 -31.85 -17.13
N LEU A 262 -8.41 -30.79 -16.49
CA LEU A 262 -7.22 -30.03 -16.95
C LEU A 262 -5.98 -30.92 -16.86
N GLU A 263 -5.81 -31.67 -15.77
CA GLU A 263 -4.68 -32.59 -15.58
C GLU A 263 -4.68 -33.70 -16.66
N GLY A 264 -5.84 -34.29 -16.95
CA GLY A 264 -5.97 -35.27 -18.02
C GLY A 264 -5.66 -34.71 -19.40
N ARG A 265 -6.11 -33.47 -19.70
CA ARG A 265 -5.85 -32.83 -21.00
C ARG A 265 -4.41 -32.36 -21.18
N SER A 266 -3.66 -32.14 -20.10
CA SER A 266 -2.24 -31.75 -20.12
C SER A 266 -1.29 -32.92 -19.83
N ALA A 267 -1.80 -34.15 -19.70
CA ALA A 267 -1.03 -35.31 -19.30
C ALA A 267 0.17 -35.61 -20.22
N GLU A 268 0.01 -35.42 -21.54
CA GLU A 268 1.09 -35.58 -22.51
C GLU A 268 2.27 -34.62 -22.26
N TRP A 269 1.98 -33.35 -22.03
CA TRP A 269 3.03 -32.33 -21.71
C TRP A 269 3.69 -32.61 -20.36
N MET A 270 2.90 -33.11 -19.39
CA MET A 270 3.46 -33.53 -18.09
C MET A 270 4.37 -34.73 -18.21
N ALA A 271 4.01 -35.74 -19.04
CA ALA A 271 4.86 -36.87 -19.33
C ALA A 271 6.18 -36.44 -20.03
N GLN A 272 6.09 -35.55 -21.00
CA GLN A 272 7.25 -35.01 -21.70
C GLN A 272 8.25 -34.37 -20.75
N VAL A 273 7.82 -33.48 -19.84
CA VAL A 273 8.73 -32.80 -18.90
C VAL A 273 9.24 -33.75 -17.81
N ALA A 274 8.47 -34.74 -17.41
CA ALA A 274 8.92 -35.76 -16.46
C ALA A 274 10.01 -36.65 -17.08
N GLU A 275 9.86 -37.05 -18.35
CA GLU A 275 10.87 -37.82 -19.05
C GLU A 275 12.15 -37.01 -19.28
N ALA A 276 12.06 -35.76 -19.67
CA ALA A 276 13.21 -34.86 -19.79
C ALA A 276 13.96 -34.74 -18.44
N HIS A 277 13.22 -34.59 -17.35
CA HIS A 277 13.81 -34.54 -16.00
C HIS A 277 14.50 -35.85 -15.63
N ARG A 278 13.91 -37.00 -15.99
CA ARG A 278 14.49 -38.34 -15.73
C ARG A 278 15.83 -38.52 -16.45
N LEU A 279 15.99 -37.89 -17.62
CA LEU A 279 17.21 -38.00 -18.43
C LEU A 279 18.37 -37.13 -17.90
N ASP A 280 18.10 -35.93 -17.42
CA ASP A 280 19.16 -34.99 -17.06
C ASP A 280 19.11 -34.44 -15.62
N GLY A 281 18.06 -34.75 -14.84
CA GLY A 281 17.89 -34.30 -13.46
C GLY A 281 17.59 -32.83 -13.29
N ARG A 282 17.32 -32.10 -14.40
CA ARG A 282 17.04 -30.64 -14.37
C ARG A 282 15.54 -30.38 -14.34
N SER A 283 15.19 -29.13 -13.97
CA SER A 283 13.81 -28.67 -14.09
C SER A 283 13.47 -28.39 -15.55
N HIS A 284 12.34 -28.95 -16.01
CA HIS A 284 11.82 -28.75 -17.36
C HIS A 284 10.43 -28.17 -17.35
N ARG A 285 10.11 -27.33 -18.33
CA ARG A 285 8.77 -26.77 -18.52
C ARG A 285 8.39 -26.70 -19.99
N VAL A 286 7.10 -26.93 -20.26
CA VAL A 286 6.47 -26.80 -21.58
C VAL A 286 5.15 -26.06 -21.41
N PHE A 287 4.79 -25.28 -22.40
CA PHE A 287 3.52 -24.55 -22.45
C PHE A 287 2.63 -25.15 -23.54
N GLY A 288 1.37 -25.37 -23.19
CA GLY A 288 0.35 -25.85 -24.12
C GLY A 288 -0.93 -25.04 -24.02
N GLU A 289 -1.79 -25.16 -25.00
CA GLU A 289 -3.07 -24.44 -25.06
C GLU A 289 -4.23 -25.43 -25.09
N LEU A 290 -5.28 -25.08 -24.35
CA LEU A 290 -6.50 -25.84 -24.24
C LEU A 290 -7.70 -24.93 -24.48
N SER A 291 -8.74 -25.45 -25.11
CA SER A 291 -10.08 -24.86 -25.05
C SER A 291 -10.84 -25.56 -23.92
N TYR A 292 -11.18 -24.84 -22.84
CA TYR A 292 -11.78 -25.43 -21.65
C TYR A 292 -13.00 -24.65 -21.18
N ALA A 293 -14.00 -25.35 -20.70
CA ALA A 293 -15.13 -24.81 -19.96
C ALA A 293 -15.39 -25.65 -18.70
N ALA A 294 -15.51 -25.01 -17.54
CA ALA A 294 -16.10 -25.66 -16.38
C ALA A 294 -17.62 -25.78 -16.56
N GLN A 295 -18.26 -26.69 -15.81
CA GLN A 295 -19.71 -26.92 -15.93
C GLN A 295 -20.58 -25.69 -15.79
N THR A 296 -20.12 -24.70 -15.00
CA THR A 296 -20.85 -23.45 -14.76
C THR A 296 -20.56 -22.35 -15.77
N TRP A 297 -19.58 -22.53 -16.67
CA TRP A 297 -19.16 -21.49 -17.61
C TRP A 297 -20.15 -21.39 -18.78
N ASP A 298 -20.35 -20.17 -19.26
CA ASP A 298 -21.23 -19.85 -20.39
C ASP A 298 -20.67 -20.30 -21.75
N ARG A 299 -19.36 -20.48 -21.85
CA ARG A 299 -18.65 -20.90 -23.08
C ARG A 299 -17.26 -21.43 -22.78
N PRO A 300 -16.66 -22.19 -23.70
CA PRO A 300 -15.24 -22.51 -23.64
C PRO A 300 -14.38 -21.27 -23.78
N ARG A 301 -13.25 -21.25 -23.07
CA ARG A 301 -12.24 -20.18 -23.09
C ARG A 301 -10.85 -20.76 -23.31
N ARG A 302 -9.96 -19.92 -23.80
CA ARG A 302 -8.54 -20.24 -23.95
C ARG A 302 -7.91 -20.42 -22.58
N VAL A 303 -7.29 -21.57 -22.38
CA VAL A 303 -6.51 -21.91 -21.17
C VAL A 303 -5.10 -22.23 -21.59
N ILE A 304 -4.14 -21.60 -20.94
CA ILE A 304 -2.72 -21.90 -21.08
C ILE A 304 -2.33 -22.83 -19.93
N ALA A 305 -1.76 -23.96 -20.27
CA ALA A 305 -1.20 -24.93 -19.32
C ALA A 305 0.32 -24.79 -19.29
N LYS A 306 0.90 -24.55 -18.10
CA LYS A 306 2.32 -24.74 -17.85
C LYS A 306 2.51 -26.10 -17.25
N ALA A 307 3.02 -27.05 -18.03
CA ALA A 307 3.51 -28.32 -17.56
C ALA A 307 4.95 -28.14 -17.08
N GLU A 308 5.22 -28.42 -15.82
CA GLU A 308 6.53 -28.24 -15.21
C GLU A 308 6.88 -29.40 -14.30
N HIS A 309 8.12 -29.90 -14.41
CA HIS A 309 8.71 -30.84 -13.47
C HIS A 309 9.92 -30.15 -12.83
N LEU A 310 9.85 -29.96 -11.53
CA LEU A 310 10.87 -29.26 -10.75
C LEU A 310 11.90 -30.24 -10.21
N ARG A 311 13.16 -29.85 -10.23
CA ARG A 311 14.22 -30.54 -9.47
C ARG A 311 13.86 -30.50 -7.97
N GLY A 312 14.00 -31.63 -7.29
CA GLY A 312 13.76 -31.76 -5.85
C GLY A 312 14.52 -32.95 -5.27
N ALA A 313 14.41 -33.19 -3.98
CA ALA A 313 14.92 -34.39 -3.35
C ALA A 313 14.21 -35.63 -3.93
N GLY A 314 14.95 -36.63 -4.41
CA GLY A 314 14.42 -37.84 -5.02
C GLY A 314 13.97 -37.60 -6.48
N GLN A 315 12.74 -38.08 -6.81
CA GLN A 315 12.20 -38.07 -8.18
C GLN A 315 11.74 -36.70 -8.70
N GLY A 316 11.98 -35.62 -7.97
CA GLY A 316 11.50 -34.28 -8.31
C GLY A 316 9.99 -34.12 -8.02
N LYS A 317 9.42 -32.97 -8.45
CA LYS A 317 8.02 -32.60 -8.17
C LYS A 317 7.30 -32.11 -9.42
N SER A 318 6.18 -32.77 -9.74
CA SER A 318 5.22 -32.34 -10.75
C SER A 318 4.52 -31.03 -10.30
N ASN A 319 4.49 -30.00 -11.15
CA ASN A 319 3.94 -28.69 -10.83
C ASN A 319 3.13 -28.10 -12.01
N PRO A 320 1.99 -28.73 -12.40
CA PRO A 320 1.13 -28.15 -13.42
C PRO A 320 0.46 -26.88 -12.92
N ARG A 321 0.37 -25.86 -13.78
CA ARG A 321 -0.32 -24.59 -13.52
C ARG A 321 -1.14 -24.21 -14.74
N TYR A 322 -2.27 -23.56 -14.51
CA TYR A 322 -3.18 -23.16 -15.57
C TYR A 322 -3.59 -21.70 -15.39
N VAL A 323 -3.76 -21.00 -16.50
CA VAL A 323 -4.36 -19.68 -16.55
C VAL A 323 -5.40 -19.62 -17.65
N VAL A 324 -6.48 -18.88 -17.41
CA VAL A 324 -7.52 -18.59 -18.40
C VAL A 324 -7.39 -17.15 -18.88
N THR A 325 -7.56 -16.94 -20.18
CA THR A 325 -7.33 -15.61 -20.76
C THR A 325 -8.16 -15.40 -22.05
N ASN A 326 -8.40 -14.13 -22.41
CA ASN A 326 -8.86 -13.71 -23.72
C ASN A 326 -7.77 -12.99 -24.53
N LEU A 327 -6.53 -12.98 -24.03
CA LEU A 327 -5.39 -12.40 -24.76
C LEU A 327 -5.05 -13.24 -25.99
N ALA A 328 -4.71 -12.58 -27.08
CA ALA A 328 -4.02 -13.17 -28.22
C ALA A 328 -2.50 -13.18 -27.97
N GLY A 329 -1.77 -14.04 -28.66
CA GLY A 329 -0.31 -14.14 -28.59
C GLY A 329 0.18 -15.53 -28.12
N GLU A 330 1.47 -15.66 -27.97
CA GLU A 330 2.16 -16.90 -27.63
C GLU A 330 1.92 -17.29 -26.17
N ALA A 331 1.64 -18.58 -25.90
CA ALA A 331 1.25 -19.08 -24.59
C ALA A 331 2.29 -18.81 -23.49
N ARG A 332 3.56 -19.01 -23.82
CA ARG A 332 4.67 -18.80 -22.90
C ARG A 332 4.78 -17.32 -22.51
N ALA A 333 4.74 -16.41 -23.48
CA ALA A 333 4.83 -14.98 -23.25
C ALA A 333 3.66 -14.49 -22.37
N ILE A 334 2.42 -14.93 -22.63
CA ILE A 334 1.27 -14.57 -21.79
C ILE A 334 1.47 -15.08 -20.35
N TYR A 335 1.99 -16.29 -20.18
CA TYR A 335 2.19 -16.85 -18.86
C TYR A 335 3.35 -16.18 -18.12
N GLU A 336 4.55 -16.10 -18.74
CA GLU A 336 5.78 -15.63 -18.08
C GLU A 336 5.82 -14.09 -18.00
N ASP A 337 5.51 -13.38 -19.10
CA ASP A 337 5.70 -11.92 -19.19
C ASP A 337 4.46 -11.12 -18.78
N VAL A 338 3.27 -11.75 -18.79
CA VAL A 338 2.04 -11.07 -18.38
C VAL A 338 1.54 -11.60 -17.03
N TYR A 339 1.22 -12.89 -16.90
CA TYR A 339 0.63 -13.42 -15.68
C TYR A 339 1.58 -13.44 -14.48
N CYS A 340 2.83 -13.89 -14.67
CA CYS A 340 3.79 -13.99 -13.56
C CYS A 340 4.19 -12.62 -12.99
N GLN A 341 4.10 -11.55 -13.78
CA GLN A 341 4.37 -10.18 -13.31
C GLN A 341 3.35 -9.70 -12.26
N ARG A 342 2.26 -10.43 -12.02
CA ARG A 342 1.33 -10.19 -10.90
C ARG A 342 2.03 -10.26 -9.53
N GLY A 343 3.14 -10.98 -9.42
CA GLY A 343 3.93 -11.06 -8.18
C GLY A 343 4.37 -9.71 -7.61
N ASP A 344 4.48 -8.67 -8.44
CA ASP A 344 4.79 -7.32 -7.98
C ASP A 344 3.67 -6.72 -7.12
N SER A 345 2.40 -7.06 -7.40
CA SER A 345 1.26 -6.62 -6.59
C SER A 345 1.32 -7.19 -5.16
N GLU A 346 1.75 -8.44 -5.00
CA GLU A 346 1.93 -9.06 -3.68
C GLU A 346 2.96 -8.30 -2.83
N ASN A 347 4.04 -7.80 -3.45
CA ASN A 347 5.02 -6.97 -2.75
C ASN A 347 4.42 -5.63 -2.32
N ARG A 348 3.55 -5.01 -3.15
CA ARG A 348 2.86 -3.75 -2.81
C ARG A 348 1.87 -3.95 -1.67
N ILE A 349 1.19 -5.09 -1.61
CA ILE A 349 0.31 -5.44 -0.50
C ILE A 349 1.11 -5.63 0.79
N LYS A 350 2.23 -6.35 0.75
CA LYS A 350 3.13 -6.51 1.89
C LYS A 350 3.68 -5.18 2.40
N GLU A 351 4.03 -4.25 1.51
CA GLU A 351 4.44 -2.90 1.93
C GLU A 351 3.32 -2.17 2.70
N GLN A 352 2.06 -2.33 2.29
CA GLN A 352 0.93 -1.72 2.98
C GLN A 352 0.68 -2.40 4.34
N GLN A 353 0.67 -3.73 4.38
CA GLN A 353 0.46 -4.48 5.62
C GLN A 353 1.63 -4.28 6.59
N LEU A 354 2.81 -4.72 6.24
CA LEU A 354 3.97 -4.74 7.14
C LEU A 354 4.70 -3.40 7.22
N GLY A 355 4.72 -2.64 6.13
CA GLY A 355 5.42 -1.36 6.05
C GLY A 355 4.59 -0.18 6.59
N LEU A 356 3.28 -0.19 6.41
CA LEU A 356 2.37 0.90 6.78
C LEU A 356 1.23 0.44 7.69
N PHE A 357 1.34 -0.76 8.25
CA PHE A 357 0.48 -1.29 9.31
C PHE A 357 -1.00 -1.39 8.91
N ALA A 358 -1.28 -1.70 7.63
CA ALA A 358 -2.65 -1.93 7.18
C ALA A 358 -3.28 -3.19 7.82
N ASP A 359 -2.45 -4.09 8.34
CA ASP A 359 -2.81 -5.27 9.12
C ASP A 359 -3.08 -4.98 10.61
N ARG A 360 -2.93 -3.72 11.05
CA ARG A 360 -3.20 -3.30 12.43
C ARG A 360 -4.67 -2.93 12.62
N THR A 361 -5.57 -3.87 12.38
CA THR A 361 -7.02 -3.70 12.52
C THR A 361 -7.49 -4.03 13.95
N SER A 362 -6.98 -3.27 14.94
CA SER A 362 -7.18 -3.53 16.37
C SER A 362 -8.38 -2.81 17.01
N CYS A 363 -9.19 -2.07 16.25
CA CYS A 363 -10.44 -1.48 16.73
C CYS A 363 -11.52 -2.57 16.91
N HIS A 364 -12.45 -2.36 17.86
CA HIS A 364 -13.59 -3.25 17.99
C HIS A 364 -14.52 -3.13 16.76
N ALA A 365 -14.86 -1.90 16.36
CA ALA A 365 -15.79 -1.63 15.27
C ALA A 365 -15.17 -1.89 13.89
N PHE A 366 -15.88 -2.63 13.05
CA PHE A 366 -15.46 -2.95 11.68
C PHE A 366 -15.23 -1.72 10.79
N LEU A 367 -16.07 -0.68 10.94
CA LEU A 367 -15.92 0.56 10.15
C LEU A 367 -14.66 1.33 10.56
N ALA A 368 -14.28 1.32 11.84
CA ALA A 368 -13.03 1.92 12.32
C ALA A 368 -11.81 1.20 11.74
N ASN A 369 -11.83 -0.13 11.70
CA ASN A 369 -10.78 -0.93 11.05
C ASN A 369 -10.74 -0.67 9.53
N SER A 370 -11.89 -0.56 8.87
CA SER A 370 -11.97 -0.17 7.45
C SER A 370 -11.32 1.21 7.21
N PHE A 371 -11.51 2.15 8.12
CA PHE A 371 -10.88 3.47 8.03
C PHE A 371 -9.36 3.39 8.25
N ARG A 372 -8.88 2.56 9.19
CA ARG A 372 -7.44 2.34 9.40
C ARG A 372 -6.74 1.80 8.14
N VAL A 373 -7.35 0.83 7.47
CA VAL A 373 -6.85 0.34 6.17
C VAL A 373 -6.76 1.47 5.13
N LEU A 374 -7.76 2.36 5.08
CA LEU A 374 -7.73 3.51 4.17
C LEU A 374 -6.72 4.59 4.58
N LEU A 375 -6.45 4.79 5.87
CA LEU A 375 -5.36 5.67 6.34
C LEU A 375 -3.98 5.11 5.96
N ALA A 376 -3.78 3.79 6.09
CA ALA A 376 -2.56 3.12 5.62
C ALA A 376 -2.41 3.24 4.09
N ALA A 377 -3.51 3.08 3.34
CA ALA A 377 -3.55 3.32 1.90
C ALA A 377 -3.18 4.77 1.54
N ALA A 378 -3.66 5.76 2.29
CA ALA A 378 -3.30 7.16 2.11
C ALA A 378 -1.80 7.41 2.39
N ALA A 379 -1.26 6.81 3.44
CA ALA A 379 0.18 6.86 3.74
C ALA A 379 1.01 6.21 2.62
N TYR A 380 0.52 5.09 2.05
CA TYR A 380 1.14 4.45 0.88
C TYR A 380 1.17 5.39 -0.32
N VAL A 381 0.06 6.09 -0.62
CA VAL A 381 -0.01 7.05 -1.73
C VAL A 381 1.03 8.17 -1.56
N LEU A 382 1.25 8.68 -0.34
CA LEU A 382 2.29 9.69 -0.07
C LEU A 382 3.70 9.14 -0.33
N VAL A 383 4.03 7.98 0.22
CA VAL A 383 5.36 7.38 0.04
C VAL A 383 5.60 7.01 -1.41
N GLU A 384 4.58 6.46 -2.09
CA GLU A 384 4.66 6.13 -3.51
C GLU A 384 4.82 7.38 -4.39
N HIS A 385 4.16 8.49 -4.04
CA HIS A 385 4.37 9.76 -4.72
C HIS A 385 5.83 10.22 -4.60
N ILE A 386 6.42 10.17 -3.40
CA ILE A 386 7.85 10.50 -3.19
C ILE A 386 8.74 9.55 -4.01
N ARG A 387 8.48 8.24 -3.97
CA ARG A 387 9.24 7.24 -4.71
C ARG A 387 9.25 7.54 -6.20
N ARG A 388 8.08 7.77 -6.78
CA ARG A 388 7.88 7.97 -8.21
C ARG A 388 8.33 9.33 -8.73
N THR A 389 8.34 10.37 -7.92
CA THR A 389 8.65 11.74 -8.40
C THR A 389 9.97 12.28 -7.88
N ALA A 390 10.38 11.88 -6.70
CA ALA A 390 11.57 12.44 -6.05
C ALA A 390 12.73 11.46 -5.89
N LEU A 391 12.47 10.14 -5.93
CA LEU A 391 13.50 9.11 -5.79
C LEU A 391 13.92 8.46 -7.12
N VAL A 392 13.38 8.90 -8.25
CA VAL A 392 13.79 8.43 -9.58
C VAL A 392 15.28 8.69 -9.79
N ASP A 393 15.97 7.73 -10.39
CA ASP A 393 17.42 7.73 -10.62
C ASP A 393 18.25 7.84 -9.33
N THR A 394 17.69 7.39 -8.19
CA THR A 394 18.44 7.27 -6.93
C THR A 394 18.52 5.82 -6.46
N GLU A 395 19.38 5.56 -5.50
CA GLU A 395 19.50 4.24 -4.85
C GLU A 395 18.20 3.78 -4.15
N LEU A 396 17.25 4.69 -3.88
CA LEU A 396 15.99 4.41 -3.21
C LEU A 396 14.79 4.31 -4.17
N GLU A 397 14.98 4.41 -5.48
CA GLU A 397 13.90 4.34 -6.48
C GLU A 397 13.04 3.07 -6.33
N LYS A 398 13.70 1.93 -6.09
CA LYS A 398 13.02 0.63 -5.91
C LYS A 398 12.94 0.18 -4.45
N ALA A 399 13.32 1.05 -3.52
CA ALA A 399 13.34 0.71 -2.10
C ALA A 399 11.93 0.54 -1.54
N GLU A 400 11.78 -0.40 -0.62
CA GLU A 400 10.55 -0.57 0.16
C GLU A 400 10.34 0.57 1.15
N VAL A 401 9.09 0.76 1.57
CA VAL A 401 8.68 1.81 2.54
C VAL A 401 9.57 1.81 3.79
N GLY A 402 9.90 0.64 4.34
CA GLY A 402 10.76 0.51 5.52
C GLY A 402 12.15 1.10 5.31
N THR A 403 12.75 0.86 4.15
CA THR A 403 14.07 1.39 3.78
C THR A 403 14.01 2.91 3.55
N ILE A 404 13.00 3.40 2.82
CA ILE A 404 12.80 4.84 2.60
C ILE A 404 12.62 5.55 3.94
N ARG A 405 11.81 5.00 4.84
CA ARG A 405 11.59 5.52 6.19
C ARG A 405 12.88 5.64 6.97
N LEU A 406 13.66 4.57 7.04
CA LEU A 406 14.92 4.54 7.77
C LEU A 406 15.94 5.52 7.21
N ARG A 407 16.00 5.64 5.89
CA ARG A 407 17.01 6.44 5.19
C ARG A 407 16.62 7.92 5.01
N LEU A 408 15.33 8.27 4.99
CA LEU A 408 14.88 9.64 4.71
C LEU A 408 13.93 10.22 5.76
N PHE A 409 13.13 9.42 6.45
CA PHE A 409 12.13 9.97 7.37
C PHE A 409 12.63 9.98 8.81
N ARG A 410 13.33 8.95 9.24
CA ARG A 410 13.92 8.81 10.58
C ARG A 410 15.28 9.50 10.65
N VAL A 411 15.27 10.82 10.62
CA VAL A 411 16.47 11.64 10.65
C VAL A 411 16.41 12.58 11.85
N ALA A 412 17.40 12.50 12.73
CA ALA A 412 17.50 13.37 13.88
C ALA A 412 17.85 14.80 13.48
N ALA A 413 17.16 15.76 14.07
CA ALA A 413 17.42 17.19 13.87
C ALA A 413 17.11 18.01 15.11
N LEU A 414 17.86 19.10 15.30
CA LEU A 414 17.54 20.12 16.30
C LEU A 414 16.56 21.12 15.68
N VAL A 415 15.43 21.34 16.34
CA VAL A 415 14.40 22.29 15.94
C VAL A 415 14.58 23.59 16.71
N VAL A 416 14.77 24.69 16.01
CA VAL A 416 14.94 26.03 16.60
C VAL A 416 13.82 26.93 16.10
N THR A 417 12.97 27.35 17.01
CA THR A 417 11.84 28.23 16.71
C THR A 417 12.17 29.67 17.08
N SER A 418 11.85 30.59 16.19
CA SER A 418 11.90 32.03 16.42
C SER A 418 10.62 32.67 15.87
N VAL A 419 10.37 33.93 16.19
CA VAL A 419 9.16 34.67 15.74
C VAL A 419 8.94 34.57 14.22
N ARG A 420 10.01 34.47 13.42
CA ARG A 420 9.92 34.51 11.95
C ARG A 420 10.34 33.23 11.26
N ARG A 421 10.96 32.29 11.97
CA ARG A 421 11.56 31.10 11.33
C ARG A 421 11.47 29.87 12.24
N LEU A 422 11.11 28.76 11.65
CA LEU A 422 11.35 27.44 12.16
C LEU A 422 12.56 26.87 11.39
N VAL A 423 13.66 26.63 12.08
CA VAL A 423 14.88 26.10 11.49
C VAL A 423 15.10 24.68 11.99
N VAL A 424 15.16 23.73 11.05
CA VAL A 424 15.44 22.32 11.32
C VAL A 424 16.91 22.07 10.96
N ARG A 425 17.74 21.87 11.98
CA ARG A 425 19.18 21.63 11.82
C ARG A 425 19.45 20.16 11.81
N LEU A 426 19.70 19.62 10.62
CA LEU A 426 20.08 18.23 10.40
C LEU A 426 21.53 17.98 10.83
N SER A 427 21.85 16.75 11.24
CA SER A 427 23.22 16.36 11.58
C SER A 427 24.14 16.44 10.36
N THR A 428 25.32 17.01 10.53
CA THR A 428 26.37 17.03 9.49
C THR A 428 26.93 15.65 9.18
N SER A 429 26.78 14.69 10.12
CA SER A 429 27.19 13.29 9.96
C SER A 429 26.08 12.40 9.38
N TYR A 430 24.94 12.96 9.00
CA TYR A 430 23.86 12.20 8.41
C TYR A 430 24.26 11.66 7.03
N VAL A 431 24.24 10.33 6.88
CA VAL A 431 24.75 9.61 5.68
C VAL A 431 23.92 9.94 4.42
N GLY A 432 22.62 10.25 4.57
CA GLY A 432 21.68 10.56 3.48
C GLY A 432 21.61 12.04 3.11
N ARG A 433 22.50 12.91 3.61
CA ARG A 433 22.42 14.36 3.36
C ARG A 433 22.44 14.73 1.88
N ASP A 434 23.23 14.01 1.08
CA ASP A 434 23.39 14.27 -0.35
C ASP A 434 22.17 13.82 -1.16
N LEU A 435 21.29 13.01 -0.57
CA LEU A 435 20.00 12.60 -1.13
C LEU A 435 18.84 13.49 -0.63
N PHE A 436 18.87 13.92 0.63
CA PHE A 436 17.76 14.64 1.27
C PHE A 436 17.43 15.97 0.58
N ALA A 437 18.44 16.79 0.29
CA ALA A 437 18.24 18.09 -0.35
C ALA A 437 17.68 17.97 -1.77
N PRO A 438 18.25 17.14 -2.69
CA PRO A 438 17.66 16.92 -4.01
C PRO A 438 16.22 16.39 -3.97
N VAL A 439 15.91 15.49 -3.03
CA VAL A 439 14.53 14.98 -2.86
C VAL A 439 13.58 16.10 -2.45
N ALA A 440 14.00 16.96 -1.50
CA ALA A 440 13.21 18.12 -1.08
C ALA A 440 12.97 19.09 -2.25
N GLU A 441 14.00 19.38 -3.04
CA GLU A 441 13.91 20.24 -4.23
C GLU A 441 12.95 19.68 -5.28
N ARG A 442 13.04 18.38 -5.58
CA ARG A 442 12.13 17.70 -6.54
C ARG A 442 10.67 17.74 -6.06
N LEU A 443 10.41 17.66 -4.77
CA LEU A 443 9.06 17.76 -4.22
C LEU A 443 8.52 19.19 -4.28
N GLN A 444 9.37 20.23 -4.20
CA GLN A 444 8.98 21.63 -4.26
C GLN A 444 8.82 22.15 -5.69
N THR A 445 9.58 21.62 -6.65
CA THR A 445 9.52 22.02 -8.05
C THR A 445 8.17 21.61 -8.66
N ARG A 446 7.40 22.59 -9.16
CA ARG A 446 6.25 22.29 -10.02
C ARG A 446 6.76 21.59 -11.27
N PRO A 447 6.06 20.56 -11.81
CA PRO A 447 6.37 20.06 -13.14
C PRO A 447 6.40 21.26 -14.08
N ARG A 448 7.48 21.42 -14.84
CA ARG A 448 7.51 22.38 -15.95
C ARG A 448 6.35 22.00 -16.86
N ILE A 449 5.34 22.82 -16.92
CA ILE A 449 4.40 22.81 -18.05
C ILE A 449 5.25 23.32 -19.21
N GLU A 450 5.78 22.42 -20.00
CA GLU A 450 6.30 22.77 -21.33
C GLU A 450 5.07 23.20 -22.12
N SER A 451 4.94 24.52 -22.27
CA SER A 451 4.01 25.10 -23.20
C SER A 451 4.47 24.72 -24.60
N SER A 452 3.78 23.73 -25.19
CA SER A 452 3.79 23.46 -26.62
C SER A 452 3.01 24.51 -27.39
#